data_997b8257148b48cc1ba9bc3ea4463a98
#
_entry.id   997b8257148b48cc1ba9bc3ea4463a98
#
_cell.length_a   1.000
_cell.length_b   1.000
_cell.length_c   1.000
_cell.angle_alpha   90.00
_cell.angle_beta   90.00
_cell.angle_gamma   90.00
#
_symmetry.space_group_name_H-M   'P 1'
#
loop_
_entity.id
_entity.type
_entity.pdbx_description
1 polymer ?
#
loop_
_entity_poly.entity_id
_entity_poly.type
_entity_poly.pdbx_seq_one_letter_code
_entity_poly.pdbx_strand_id
1 'polypeptide(L)'
;MFDYDFKFYNMSHITNEEFMKKEINVVVTGAAGQIGYSLIPRLIDGNLFKDTIVNLSLVEIPQVVEKLEGLAMELEDSYFPHLGSIDIYDDFSAASHNGNWFLLVGSIPRGIVYKGKKIEERSDLLKINGGIFVDQGKAIGSNGANEAKVLVVGNPANTNALIGMNAANNKDQTWMAMTMLDSNRAKSMLAKKINCNVSEISKMVIWGNHSPTMYPDFENALYKNSSVKEAISDLDWFSNSFIPSVQQRGKAVIDARGASSATSAAKAAIDTIHACENPTLSGDCFSAAIMSDGAYDVPEGLICGFPLMTLSTGKIEIIRDLSLSDGGKQRLSQSVQELIDEKSAVQDLL
;
A
#
# COMPACT_ATOMS: atom_id res chain seq x y z
N MET A 1 -51.81 14.23 40.14
CA MET A 1 -50.68 14.17 41.06
C MET A 1 -50.04 12.80 40.86
N PHE A 2 -49.08 12.70 39.94
CA PHE A 2 -48.38 11.45 39.63
C PHE A 2 -47.01 11.56 40.19
N ASP A 3 -46.72 10.78 41.23
CA ASP A 3 -45.38 10.61 41.79
C ASP A 3 -44.54 9.74 40.83
N TYR A 4 -43.48 10.27 40.28
CA TYR A 4 -42.45 9.51 39.59
C TYR A 4 -41.30 9.28 40.57
N ASP A 5 -41.26 8.08 41.16
CA ASP A 5 -40.08 7.56 41.88
C ASP A 5 -38.93 7.31 40.90
N PHE A 6 -37.99 8.24 40.86
CA PHE A 6 -36.69 8.04 40.21
C PHE A 6 -35.82 7.15 41.11
N LYS A 7 -35.80 5.84 40.86
CA LYS A 7 -34.75 4.97 41.41
C LYS A 7 -33.44 5.30 40.79
N PHE A 8 -32.59 5.98 41.54
CA PHE A 8 -31.12 6.07 41.23
C PHE A 8 -30.54 4.68 41.31
N TYR A 9 -30.23 4.08 40.15
CA TYR A 9 -29.35 2.94 40.08
C TYR A 9 -27.95 3.38 40.48
N ASN A 10 -27.47 2.83 41.57
CA ASN A 10 -26.11 3.01 42.09
C ASN A 10 -25.11 2.43 41.06
N MET A 11 -24.51 3.30 40.23
CA MET A 11 -23.40 3.00 39.36
C MET A 11 -22.07 3.10 40.16
N SER A 12 -21.94 2.30 41.21
CA SER A 12 -20.69 2.15 41.94
C SER A 12 -20.23 0.72 41.81
N HIS A 13 -19.65 0.35 40.70
CA HIS A 13 -18.69 -0.74 40.46
C HIS A 13 -18.42 -0.89 38.94
N ILE A 14 -18.14 0.24 38.27
CA ILE A 14 -17.33 0.16 37.07
C ILE A 14 -15.90 0.29 37.56
N THR A 15 -15.23 -0.83 37.70
CA THR A 15 -13.78 -0.88 37.97
C THR A 15 -13.07 -0.18 36.83
N ASN A 16 -12.08 0.68 37.15
CA ASN A 16 -11.20 1.39 36.23
C ASN A 16 -10.27 0.45 35.41
N GLU A 17 -10.74 -0.71 35.00
CA GLU A 17 -10.26 -1.49 33.88
C GLU A 17 -10.96 -1.11 32.56
N GLU A 18 -11.53 0.11 32.53
CA GLU A 18 -12.06 0.67 31.29
C GLU A 18 -10.95 0.82 30.28
N PHE A 19 -10.84 -0.23 29.43
CA PHE A 19 -10.48 -0.12 28.04
C PHE A 19 -9.38 0.93 27.75
N MET A 20 -8.15 0.59 28.09
CA MET A 20 -7.03 1.18 27.36
C MET A 20 -7.19 0.70 25.91
N LYS A 21 -7.83 1.53 25.08
CA LYS A 21 -7.91 1.28 23.65
C LYS A 21 -6.48 1.13 23.17
N LYS A 22 -6.22 0.09 22.38
CA LYS A 22 -4.93 -0.08 21.72
C LYS A 22 -4.66 1.19 20.92
N GLU A 23 -3.43 1.68 20.98
CA GLU A 23 -3.00 2.81 20.16
C GLU A 23 -2.08 2.35 19.04
N ILE A 24 -2.13 3.04 17.92
CA ILE A 24 -1.26 2.81 16.79
C ILE A 24 -0.79 4.14 16.20
N ASN A 25 0.51 4.24 15.93
CA ASN A 25 1.12 5.41 15.33
C ASN A 25 1.29 5.19 13.83
N VAL A 26 0.68 6.04 13.01
CA VAL A 26 0.71 5.97 11.55
C VAL A 26 1.38 7.21 11.00
N VAL A 27 2.51 7.01 10.30
CA VAL A 27 3.29 8.08 9.67
C VAL A 27 2.95 8.11 8.17
N VAL A 28 2.57 9.28 7.67
CA VAL A 28 2.18 9.45 6.26
C VAL A 28 3.03 10.54 5.62
N THR A 29 3.83 10.21 4.60
CA THR A 29 4.58 11.19 3.81
C THR A 29 3.78 11.63 2.59
N GLY A 30 4.00 12.87 2.11
CA GLY A 30 3.20 13.42 1.02
C GLY A 30 1.73 13.64 1.44
N ALA A 31 1.52 13.92 2.72
CA ALA A 31 0.20 13.96 3.35
C ALA A 31 -0.70 15.06 2.79
N ALA A 32 -0.14 16.21 2.35
CA ALA A 32 -0.88 17.28 1.68
C ALA A 32 -1.23 16.99 0.22
N GLY A 33 -0.70 15.89 -0.34
CA GLY A 33 -0.98 15.48 -1.73
C GLY A 33 -2.37 14.87 -1.89
N GLN A 34 -2.83 14.71 -3.15
CA GLN A 34 -4.16 14.16 -3.44
C GLN A 34 -4.38 12.75 -2.89
N ILE A 35 -3.34 11.91 -2.87
CA ILE A 35 -3.43 10.57 -2.30
C ILE A 35 -3.52 10.68 -0.78
N GLY A 36 -2.65 11.48 -0.13
CA GLY A 36 -2.67 11.71 1.31
C GLY A 36 -4.03 12.20 1.79
N TYR A 37 -4.54 13.25 1.19
CA TYR A 37 -5.86 13.82 1.48
C TYR A 37 -7.01 12.80 1.34
N SER A 38 -6.94 11.89 0.37
CA SER A 38 -7.94 10.82 0.20
C SER A 38 -7.72 9.61 1.12
N LEU A 39 -6.49 9.38 1.59
CA LEU A 39 -6.10 8.23 2.41
C LEU A 39 -6.36 8.46 3.89
N ILE A 40 -5.93 9.62 4.41
CA ILE A 40 -5.86 9.90 5.85
C ILE A 40 -7.22 9.76 6.55
N PRO A 41 -8.35 10.29 6.04
CA PRO A 41 -9.65 10.09 6.67
C PRO A 41 -10.05 8.61 6.80
N ARG A 42 -9.60 7.76 5.87
CA ARG A 42 -9.90 6.32 5.89
C ARG A 42 -9.06 5.52 6.88
N LEU A 43 -7.96 6.09 7.37
CA LEU A 43 -7.17 5.47 8.45
C LEU A 43 -7.87 5.55 9.79
N ILE A 44 -8.69 6.58 10.00
CA ILE A 44 -9.29 6.96 11.28
C ILE A 44 -10.81 6.83 11.32
N ASP A 45 -11.44 6.31 10.24
CA ASP A 45 -12.90 6.14 10.15
C ASP A 45 -13.44 4.94 10.98
N GLY A 46 -12.55 4.19 11.64
CA GLY A 46 -12.89 3.03 12.47
C GLY A 46 -13.09 1.72 11.72
N ASN A 47 -13.05 1.72 10.39
CA ASN A 47 -13.22 0.50 9.61
C ASN A 47 -11.95 -0.33 9.50
N LEU A 48 -10.78 0.33 9.51
CA LEU A 48 -9.47 -0.31 9.30
C LEU A 48 -8.91 -0.89 10.61
N PHE A 49 -8.74 -0.04 11.61
CA PHE A 49 -8.16 -0.39 12.91
C PHE A 49 -9.27 -0.42 13.97
N LYS A 50 -10.00 -1.53 14.01
CA LYS A 50 -11.11 -1.71 14.96
C LYS A 50 -10.63 -1.58 16.40
N ASP A 51 -11.41 -0.89 17.23
CA ASP A 51 -11.16 -0.69 18.66
C ASP A 51 -9.76 -0.12 19.00
N THR A 52 -9.15 0.62 18.04
CA THR A 52 -7.81 1.18 18.15
C THR A 52 -7.86 2.69 17.94
N ILE A 53 -7.13 3.44 18.75
CA ILE A 53 -6.90 4.87 18.54
C ILE A 53 -5.72 5.03 17.59
N VAL A 54 -5.85 5.89 16.60
CA VAL A 54 -4.84 6.16 15.58
C VAL A 54 -4.23 7.53 15.82
N ASN A 55 -2.95 7.57 16.13
CA ASN A 55 -2.15 8.78 16.20
C ASN A 55 -1.51 9.00 14.82
N LEU A 56 -1.67 10.17 14.24
CA LEU A 56 -1.20 10.54 12.92
C LEU A 56 0.04 11.41 12.99
N SER A 57 1.13 11.01 12.35
CA SER A 57 2.28 11.86 12.03
C SER A 57 2.24 12.20 10.55
N LEU A 58 1.86 13.43 10.23
CA LEU A 58 1.71 13.92 8.85
C LEU A 58 2.98 14.64 8.42
N VAL A 59 3.59 14.18 7.32
CA VAL A 59 4.90 14.69 6.88
C VAL A 59 4.80 15.29 5.49
N GLU A 60 5.36 16.49 5.36
CA GLU A 60 5.53 17.17 4.08
C GLU A 60 6.86 17.90 4.01
N ILE A 61 7.24 18.26 2.79
CA ILE A 61 8.41 19.13 2.57
C ILE A 61 8.14 20.54 3.11
N PRO A 62 9.16 21.29 3.58
CA PRO A 62 8.98 22.62 4.20
C PRO A 62 8.15 23.61 3.38
N GLN A 63 8.21 23.51 2.02
CA GLN A 63 7.50 24.43 1.12
C GLN A 63 5.98 24.27 1.10
N VAL A 64 5.47 23.15 1.61
CA VAL A 64 4.02 22.86 1.59
C VAL A 64 3.48 22.35 2.93
N VAL A 65 4.31 22.25 3.97
CA VAL A 65 3.92 21.75 5.30
C VAL A 65 2.75 22.55 5.90
N GLU A 66 2.68 23.84 5.67
CA GLU A 66 1.57 24.70 6.14
C GLU A 66 0.18 24.23 5.64
N LYS A 67 0.12 23.51 4.52
CA LYS A 67 -1.14 22.94 4.03
C LYS A 67 -1.69 21.84 4.92
N LEU A 68 -0.83 21.22 5.74
CA LEU A 68 -1.24 20.18 6.69
C LEU A 68 -2.06 20.75 7.85
N GLU A 69 -1.90 22.02 8.20
CA GLU A 69 -2.73 22.69 9.21
C GLU A 69 -4.21 22.70 8.78
N GLY A 70 -4.47 23.02 7.49
CA GLY A 70 -5.82 22.97 6.94
C GLY A 70 -6.40 21.57 6.92
N LEU A 71 -5.58 20.56 6.58
CA LEU A 71 -6.01 19.16 6.64
C LEU A 71 -6.32 18.72 8.07
N ALA A 72 -5.48 19.10 9.04
CA ALA A 72 -5.70 18.79 10.46
C ALA A 72 -7.04 19.37 10.96
N MET A 73 -7.34 20.63 10.65
CA MET A 73 -8.62 21.27 10.98
C MET A 73 -9.81 20.49 10.40
N GLU A 74 -9.75 20.07 9.13
CA GLU A 74 -10.84 19.29 8.50
C GLU A 74 -11.01 17.90 9.15
N LEU A 75 -9.92 17.27 9.59
CA LEU A 75 -9.99 15.99 10.30
C LEU A 75 -10.61 16.15 11.69
N GLU A 76 -10.28 17.22 12.42
CA GLU A 76 -10.88 17.58 13.71
C GLU A 76 -12.37 17.90 13.55
N ASP A 77 -12.75 18.71 12.56
CA ASP A 77 -14.13 19.08 12.26
C ASP A 77 -14.97 17.86 11.83
N SER A 78 -14.34 16.84 11.28
CA SER A 78 -15.02 15.59 10.83
C SER A 78 -15.37 14.64 11.99
N TYR A 79 -14.87 14.90 13.20
CA TYR A 79 -15.19 14.15 14.42
C TYR A 79 -15.02 12.62 14.28
N PHE A 80 -13.83 12.18 13.86
CA PHE A 80 -13.53 10.74 13.76
C PHE A 80 -13.30 10.11 15.15
N PRO A 81 -14.08 9.07 15.54
CA PRO A 81 -14.03 8.50 16.89
C PRO A 81 -12.75 7.70 17.19
N HIS A 82 -11.97 7.40 16.17
CA HIS A 82 -10.69 6.68 16.28
C HIS A 82 -9.47 7.58 16.13
N LEU A 83 -9.66 8.88 15.93
CA LEU A 83 -8.57 9.85 15.90
C LEU A 83 -8.03 10.10 17.31
N GLY A 84 -6.73 9.87 17.50
CA GLY A 84 -5.97 10.25 18.69
C GLY A 84 -5.35 11.65 18.52
N SER A 85 -4.05 11.68 18.21
CA SER A 85 -3.35 12.93 17.91
C SER A 85 -3.15 13.13 16.41
N ILE A 86 -2.92 14.41 16.03
CA ILE A 86 -2.41 14.80 14.72
C ILE A 86 -1.17 15.65 14.97
N ASP A 87 -0.02 15.16 14.53
CA ASP A 87 1.25 15.85 14.61
C ASP A 87 1.78 16.15 13.21
N ILE A 88 2.22 17.38 12.98
CA ILE A 88 2.68 17.86 11.67
C ILE A 88 4.20 18.02 11.69
N TYR A 89 4.88 17.50 10.66
CA TYR A 89 6.31 17.51 10.56
C TYR A 89 6.80 17.94 9.17
N ASP A 90 7.89 18.68 9.13
CA ASP A 90 8.71 18.93 7.94
C ASP A 90 10.04 18.13 7.96
N ASP A 91 10.30 17.43 9.07
CA ASP A 91 11.40 16.49 9.27
C ASP A 91 10.87 15.07 9.47
N PHE A 92 11.22 14.19 8.53
CA PHE A 92 10.79 12.78 8.59
C PHE A 92 11.41 12.03 9.78
N SER A 93 12.64 12.36 10.17
CA SER A 93 13.29 11.68 11.30
C SER A 93 12.53 11.93 12.60
N ALA A 94 12.09 13.17 12.83
CA ALA A 94 11.26 13.50 13.98
C ALA A 94 9.90 12.77 13.97
N ALA A 95 9.28 12.69 12.77
CA ALA A 95 7.99 12.02 12.60
C ALA A 95 8.04 10.50 12.78
N SER A 96 9.22 9.88 12.61
CA SER A 96 9.37 8.42 12.54
C SER A 96 9.36 7.72 13.91
N HIS A 97 9.41 8.47 15.03
CA HIS A 97 9.49 7.90 16.36
C HIS A 97 8.27 7.02 16.71
N ASN A 98 8.56 5.78 17.10
CA ASN A 98 7.56 4.78 17.48
C ASN A 98 6.45 4.51 16.43
N GLY A 99 6.70 4.86 15.15
CA GLY A 99 5.76 4.57 14.07
C GLY A 99 5.55 3.06 13.92
N ASN A 100 4.30 2.62 13.91
CA ASN A 100 3.92 1.22 13.66
C ASN A 100 3.65 0.98 12.18
N TRP A 101 3.05 1.96 11.51
CA TRP A 101 2.85 1.97 10.07
C TRP A 101 3.50 3.20 9.44
N PHE A 102 4.22 2.98 8.36
CA PHE A 102 4.78 4.03 7.53
C PHE A 102 4.17 3.94 6.13
N LEU A 103 3.45 4.98 5.72
CA LEU A 103 2.83 5.10 4.41
C LEU A 103 3.65 6.10 3.60
N LEU A 104 4.61 5.60 2.83
CA LEU A 104 5.54 6.41 2.06
C LEU A 104 4.92 6.75 0.70
N VAL A 105 4.05 7.76 0.72
CA VAL A 105 3.27 8.22 -0.44
C VAL A 105 4.02 9.29 -1.23
N GLY A 106 4.78 10.12 -0.55
CA GLY A 106 5.55 11.21 -1.15
C GLY A 106 6.65 10.68 -2.06
N SER A 107 6.68 11.17 -3.28
CA SER A 107 7.79 10.98 -4.23
C SER A 107 7.83 12.13 -5.23
N ILE A 108 9.00 12.38 -5.77
CA ILE A 108 9.17 13.40 -6.79
C ILE A 108 8.68 12.84 -8.13
N PRO A 109 7.67 13.47 -8.78
CA PRO A 109 7.14 12.97 -10.03
C PRO A 109 8.04 13.32 -11.22
N ARG A 110 7.90 12.56 -12.32
CA ARG A 110 8.56 12.87 -13.59
C ARG A 110 8.02 14.19 -14.18
N GLY A 111 8.88 14.91 -14.90
CA GLY A 111 8.51 16.11 -15.66
C GLY A 111 8.61 17.42 -14.89
N ILE A 112 8.90 17.40 -13.58
CA ILE A 112 9.10 18.62 -12.79
C ILE A 112 10.56 19.08 -12.79
N VAL A 113 10.79 20.34 -12.39
CA VAL A 113 12.10 20.88 -12.12
C VAL A 113 12.41 20.70 -10.63
N TYR A 114 13.43 19.90 -10.31
CA TYR A 114 13.93 19.69 -8.97
C TYR A 114 15.38 20.17 -8.85
N LYS A 115 15.67 21.06 -7.91
CA LYS A 115 17.00 21.68 -7.71
C LYS A 115 17.62 22.21 -9.01
N GLY A 116 16.78 22.86 -9.86
CA GLY A 116 17.19 23.47 -11.13
C GLY A 116 17.35 22.52 -12.32
N LYS A 117 17.14 21.21 -12.16
CA LYS A 117 17.17 20.21 -13.23
C LYS A 117 15.79 19.66 -13.51
N LYS A 118 15.37 19.65 -14.80
CA LYS A 118 14.12 18.98 -15.21
C LYS A 118 14.32 17.46 -15.18
N ILE A 119 13.45 16.74 -14.48
CA ILE A 119 13.53 15.28 -14.32
C ILE A 119 12.74 14.64 -15.48
N GLU A 120 13.45 14.21 -16.50
CA GLU A 120 12.86 13.57 -17.68
C GLU A 120 13.24 12.09 -17.75
N GLU A 121 14.48 11.77 -17.43
CA GLU A 121 15.00 10.41 -17.52
C GLU A 121 14.61 9.55 -16.31
N ARG A 122 14.34 8.24 -16.56
CA ARG A 122 14.01 7.27 -15.50
C ARG A 122 15.17 7.13 -14.50
N SER A 123 16.41 7.17 -14.97
CA SER A 123 17.61 7.09 -14.13
C SER A 123 17.75 8.27 -13.16
N ASP A 124 17.43 9.49 -13.60
CA ASP A 124 17.43 10.66 -12.73
C ASP A 124 16.34 10.54 -11.65
N LEU A 125 15.17 10.08 -12.03
CA LEU A 125 14.05 9.87 -11.11
C LEU A 125 14.40 8.83 -10.04
N LEU A 126 15.03 7.71 -10.44
CA LEU A 126 15.48 6.66 -9.53
C LEU A 126 16.49 7.20 -8.52
N LYS A 127 17.49 7.97 -8.97
CA LYS A 127 18.53 8.52 -8.08
C LYS A 127 18.00 9.57 -7.10
N ILE A 128 17.12 10.46 -7.58
CA ILE A 128 16.58 11.54 -6.74
C ILE A 128 15.63 10.96 -5.69
N ASN A 129 14.69 10.13 -6.09
CA ASN A 129 13.79 9.46 -5.14
C ASN A 129 14.59 8.52 -4.24
N GLY A 130 15.55 7.76 -4.78
CA GLY A 130 16.39 6.85 -4.02
C GLY A 130 17.08 7.52 -2.82
N GLY A 131 17.62 8.73 -3.00
CA GLY A 131 18.19 9.51 -1.90
C GLY A 131 17.18 9.80 -0.78
N ILE A 132 15.94 10.15 -1.13
CA ILE A 132 14.85 10.36 -0.16
C ILE A 132 14.58 9.07 0.61
N PHE A 133 14.49 7.93 -0.10
CA PHE A 133 14.19 6.65 0.55
C PHE A 133 15.34 6.08 1.37
N VAL A 134 16.61 6.44 1.07
CA VAL A 134 17.76 6.17 1.96
C VAL A 134 17.58 6.87 3.30
N ASP A 135 17.26 8.16 3.29
CA ASP A 135 17.09 8.93 4.53
C ASP A 135 15.87 8.45 5.33
N GLN A 136 14.76 8.18 4.66
CA GLN A 136 13.56 7.62 5.29
C GLN A 136 13.85 6.22 5.87
N GLY A 137 14.54 5.36 5.13
CA GLY A 137 14.92 4.03 5.60
C GLY A 137 15.74 4.08 6.88
N LYS A 138 16.81 4.91 6.92
CA LYS A 138 17.62 5.10 8.12
C LYS A 138 16.80 5.56 9.32
N ALA A 139 15.90 6.53 9.11
CA ALA A 139 15.05 7.04 10.18
C ALA A 139 14.07 5.96 10.70
N ILE A 140 13.43 5.19 9.80
CA ILE A 140 12.53 4.09 10.16
C ILE A 140 13.28 3.00 10.93
N GLY A 141 14.46 2.60 10.44
CA GLY A 141 15.28 1.58 11.09
C GLY A 141 15.73 1.96 12.49
N SER A 142 15.98 3.26 12.72
CA SER A 142 16.47 3.75 14.02
C SER A 142 15.37 4.11 15.00
N ASN A 143 14.26 4.68 14.54
CA ASN A 143 13.25 5.32 15.37
C ASN A 143 11.88 4.62 15.33
N GLY A 144 11.58 3.87 14.26
CA GLY A 144 10.32 3.15 14.12
C GLY A 144 10.15 2.02 15.13
N ALA A 145 8.94 1.55 15.31
CA ALA A 145 8.67 0.35 16.10
C ALA A 145 9.44 -0.87 15.54
N ASN A 146 9.83 -1.79 16.39
CA ASN A 146 10.65 -2.93 15.98
C ASN A 146 9.99 -3.77 14.87
N GLU A 147 8.69 -4.01 14.99
CA GLU A 147 7.88 -4.76 14.00
C GLU A 147 7.09 -3.82 13.07
N ALA A 148 7.61 -2.62 12.80
CA ALA A 148 6.93 -1.67 11.94
C ALA A 148 6.68 -2.23 10.54
N LYS A 149 5.53 -1.85 9.98
CA LYS A 149 5.18 -2.16 8.59
C LYS A 149 5.30 -0.90 7.74
N VAL A 150 5.95 -1.03 6.60
CA VAL A 150 6.22 0.06 5.66
C VAL A 150 5.56 -0.25 4.32
N LEU A 151 4.66 0.60 3.88
CA LEU A 151 4.04 0.52 2.56
C LEU A 151 4.52 1.66 1.68
N VAL A 152 5.29 1.33 0.67
CA VAL A 152 5.76 2.29 -0.33
C VAL A 152 4.74 2.42 -1.45
N VAL A 153 4.24 3.63 -1.63
CA VAL A 153 3.27 4.02 -2.68
C VAL A 153 3.94 4.90 -3.72
N GLY A 154 4.93 5.69 -3.31
CA GLY A 154 5.69 6.58 -4.18
C GLY A 154 6.54 5.82 -5.21
N ASN A 155 6.40 6.18 -6.50
CA ASN A 155 7.07 5.50 -7.61
C ASN A 155 8.53 5.95 -7.82
N PRO A 156 9.40 4.99 -8.26
CA PRO A 156 9.19 3.57 -8.54
C PRO A 156 9.09 2.74 -7.25
N ALA A 157 7.89 2.20 -6.97
CA ALA A 157 7.57 1.70 -5.64
C ALA A 157 8.44 0.52 -5.19
N ASN A 158 8.68 -0.48 -6.07
CA ASN A 158 9.48 -1.66 -5.73
C ASN A 158 10.93 -1.29 -5.42
N THR A 159 11.54 -0.45 -6.27
CA THR A 159 12.94 -0.02 -6.11
C THR A 159 13.11 0.91 -4.92
N ASN A 160 12.16 1.81 -4.69
CA ASN A 160 12.14 2.67 -3.50
C ASN A 160 12.02 1.85 -2.21
N ALA A 161 11.17 0.81 -2.20
CA ALA A 161 11.05 -0.10 -1.06
C ALA A 161 12.35 -0.88 -0.81
N LEU A 162 13.03 -1.32 -1.87
CA LEU A 162 14.33 -1.99 -1.77
C LEU A 162 15.38 -1.07 -1.13
N ILE A 163 15.50 0.16 -1.62
CA ILE A 163 16.44 1.15 -1.10
C ILE A 163 16.16 1.45 0.37
N GLY A 164 14.89 1.76 0.71
CA GLY A 164 14.52 2.08 2.08
C GLY A 164 14.76 0.92 3.03
N MET A 165 14.42 -0.30 2.65
CA MET A 165 14.64 -1.51 3.45
C MET A 165 16.13 -1.78 3.71
N ASN A 166 16.99 -1.65 2.68
CA ASN A 166 18.43 -1.80 2.87
C ASN A 166 18.98 -0.73 3.81
N ALA A 167 18.54 0.52 3.65
CA ALA A 167 18.98 1.63 4.50
C ALA A 167 18.50 1.50 5.96
N ALA A 168 17.30 0.92 6.18
CA ALA A 168 16.76 0.67 7.51
C ALA A 168 17.57 -0.37 8.29
N ASN A 169 18.13 -1.35 7.59
CA ASN A 169 18.94 -2.42 8.15
C ASN A 169 18.30 -3.10 9.39
N ASN A 170 16.97 -3.20 9.41
CA ASN A 170 16.18 -3.84 10.46
C ASN A 170 15.35 -4.98 9.86
N LYS A 171 15.67 -6.22 10.23
CA LYS A 171 15.06 -7.44 9.67
C LYS A 171 13.68 -7.76 10.25
N ASP A 172 13.33 -7.15 11.37
CA ASP A 172 12.03 -7.37 12.01
C ASP A 172 10.92 -6.49 11.39
N GLN A 173 11.32 -5.44 10.65
CA GLN A 173 10.40 -4.58 9.93
C GLN A 173 9.96 -5.19 8.59
N THR A 174 8.68 -5.04 8.26
CA THR A 174 8.13 -5.54 7.00
C THR A 174 8.02 -4.42 5.97
N TRP A 175 8.78 -4.51 4.90
CA TRP A 175 8.77 -3.55 3.80
C TRP A 175 8.00 -4.07 2.60
N MET A 176 7.08 -3.27 2.09
CA MET A 176 6.20 -3.62 0.96
C MET A 176 6.13 -2.48 -0.05
N ALA A 177 6.00 -2.84 -1.34
CA ALA A 177 5.55 -1.90 -2.37
C ALA A 177 4.10 -2.23 -2.78
N MET A 178 3.30 -1.19 -3.01
CA MET A 178 1.87 -1.32 -3.27
C MET A 178 1.59 -1.82 -4.69
N THR A 179 1.09 -3.06 -4.82
CA THR A 179 0.52 -3.61 -6.07
C THR A 179 -0.99 -3.81 -5.99
N MET A 180 -1.59 -3.57 -4.82
CA MET A 180 -3.03 -3.73 -4.59
C MET A 180 -3.88 -2.84 -5.52
N LEU A 181 -3.38 -1.65 -5.91
CA LEU A 181 -4.08 -0.80 -6.88
C LEU A 181 -4.32 -1.52 -8.21
N ASP A 182 -3.32 -2.24 -8.69
CA ASP A 182 -3.40 -2.96 -9.95
C ASP A 182 -4.26 -4.21 -9.82
N SER A 183 -4.18 -4.89 -8.66
CA SER A 183 -5.09 -6.00 -8.32
C SER A 183 -6.55 -5.53 -8.29
N ASN A 184 -6.84 -4.38 -7.68
CA ASN A 184 -8.19 -3.81 -7.64
C ASN A 184 -8.70 -3.41 -9.04
N ARG A 185 -7.83 -2.88 -9.88
CA ARG A 185 -8.14 -2.59 -11.30
C ARG A 185 -8.48 -3.87 -12.07
N ALA A 186 -7.66 -4.90 -11.90
CA ALA A 186 -7.85 -6.20 -12.52
C ALA A 186 -9.17 -6.84 -12.07
N LYS A 187 -9.44 -6.91 -10.75
CA LYS A 187 -10.72 -7.40 -10.20
C LYS A 187 -11.91 -6.65 -10.78
N SER A 188 -11.84 -5.32 -10.84
CA SER A 188 -12.92 -4.48 -11.37
C SER A 188 -13.19 -4.76 -12.86
N MET A 189 -12.13 -4.99 -13.65
CA MET A 189 -12.27 -5.32 -15.08
C MET A 189 -12.87 -6.72 -15.29
N LEU A 190 -12.43 -7.72 -14.52
CA LEU A 190 -13.01 -9.07 -14.53
C LEU A 190 -14.49 -9.02 -14.14
N ALA A 191 -14.81 -8.35 -13.03
CA ALA A 191 -16.19 -8.22 -12.55
C ALA A 191 -17.11 -7.56 -13.59
N LYS A 192 -16.62 -6.52 -14.28
CA LYS A 192 -17.36 -5.87 -15.36
C LYS A 192 -17.55 -6.79 -16.57
N LYS A 193 -16.56 -7.58 -16.95
CA LYS A 193 -16.65 -8.52 -18.09
C LYS A 193 -17.62 -9.66 -17.79
N ILE A 194 -17.61 -10.17 -16.55
CA ILE A 194 -18.50 -11.24 -16.08
C ILE A 194 -19.91 -10.71 -15.75
N ASN A 195 -20.05 -9.40 -15.51
CA ASN A 195 -21.27 -8.75 -14.99
C ASN A 195 -21.65 -9.23 -13.58
N CYS A 196 -20.69 -9.18 -12.66
CA CYS A 196 -20.84 -9.58 -11.27
C CYS A 196 -20.37 -8.50 -10.27
N ASN A 197 -20.54 -8.73 -8.98
CA ASN A 197 -19.96 -7.87 -7.96
C ASN A 197 -18.45 -8.11 -7.86
N VAL A 198 -17.66 -7.03 -7.68
CA VAL A 198 -16.19 -7.13 -7.56
C VAL A 198 -15.75 -7.98 -6.35
N SER A 199 -16.56 -8.05 -5.28
CA SER A 199 -16.31 -8.91 -4.13
C SER A 199 -16.41 -10.41 -4.41
N GLU A 200 -16.97 -10.80 -5.56
CA GLU A 200 -17.05 -12.19 -6.01
C GLU A 200 -15.78 -12.66 -6.74
N ILE A 201 -14.81 -11.72 -6.97
CA ILE A 201 -13.50 -12.04 -7.58
C ILE A 201 -12.44 -12.13 -6.48
N SER A 202 -11.79 -13.29 -6.37
CA SER A 202 -10.72 -13.58 -5.42
C SER A 202 -9.44 -14.05 -6.11
N LYS A 203 -8.37 -14.25 -5.36
CA LYS A 203 -7.05 -14.72 -5.84
C LYS A 203 -6.46 -13.91 -6.99
N MET A 204 -6.71 -12.60 -7.02
CA MET A 204 -6.15 -11.73 -8.06
C MET A 204 -4.75 -11.23 -7.65
N VAL A 205 -3.73 -11.77 -8.27
CA VAL A 205 -2.32 -11.47 -8.01
C VAL A 205 -1.76 -10.56 -9.09
N ILE A 206 -0.89 -9.64 -8.69
CA ILE A 206 -0.03 -8.88 -9.58
C ILE A 206 1.41 -9.35 -9.35
N TRP A 207 1.97 -10.00 -10.34
CA TRP A 207 3.34 -10.47 -10.29
C TRP A 207 4.33 -9.42 -10.79
N GLY A 208 5.50 -9.39 -10.17
CA GLY A 208 6.64 -8.61 -10.66
C GLY A 208 6.69 -7.18 -10.15
N ASN A 209 7.08 -6.26 -11.04
CA ASN A 209 7.27 -4.85 -10.77
C ASN A 209 5.96 -4.06 -10.90
N HIS A 210 5.74 -3.05 -10.06
CA HIS A 210 4.65 -2.07 -10.27
C HIS A 210 4.98 -1.14 -11.45
N SER A 211 4.91 -1.68 -12.66
CA SER A 211 5.26 -1.03 -13.94
C SER A 211 4.42 -1.60 -15.08
N PRO A 212 4.56 -1.12 -16.32
CA PRO A 212 3.88 -1.75 -17.48
C PRO A 212 4.28 -3.18 -17.77
N THR A 213 5.31 -3.75 -17.09
CA THR A 213 5.68 -5.15 -17.20
C THR A 213 4.95 -6.07 -16.21
N MET A 214 4.18 -5.52 -15.26
CA MET A 214 3.41 -6.30 -14.31
C MET A 214 2.55 -7.36 -14.98
N TYR A 215 2.41 -8.52 -14.34
CA TYR A 215 1.51 -9.56 -14.82
C TYR A 215 0.28 -9.69 -13.91
N PRO A 216 -0.91 -9.21 -14.31
CA PRO A 216 -2.16 -9.50 -13.63
C PRO A 216 -2.60 -10.93 -13.93
N ASP A 217 -2.52 -11.79 -12.93
CA ASP A 217 -2.71 -13.23 -13.05
C ASP A 217 -4.19 -13.63 -13.10
N PHE A 218 -4.74 -13.65 -14.30
CA PHE A 218 -6.10 -14.13 -14.53
C PHE A 218 -6.21 -15.66 -14.46
N GLU A 219 -5.10 -16.40 -14.53
CA GLU A 219 -5.12 -17.86 -14.57
C GLU A 219 -5.44 -18.47 -13.21
N ASN A 220 -4.99 -17.82 -12.12
CA ASN A 220 -5.30 -18.20 -10.76
C ASN A 220 -6.49 -17.43 -10.16
N ALA A 221 -6.95 -16.37 -10.83
CA ALA A 221 -8.10 -15.60 -10.35
C ALA A 221 -9.39 -16.43 -10.36
N LEU A 222 -10.22 -16.23 -9.31
CA LEU A 222 -11.46 -16.98 -9.13
C LEU A 222 -12.68 -16.06 -9.17
N TYR A 223 -13.76 -16.57 -9.74
CA TYR A 223 -15.12 -16.06 -9.62
C TYR A 223 -15.99 -17.09 -8.89
N LYS A 224 -16.48 -16.78 -7.71
CA LYS A 224 -17.28 -17.71 -6.87
C LYS A 224 -16.63 -19.09 -6.71
N ASN A 225 -15.32 -19.11 -6.44
CA ASN A 225 -14.49 -20.31 -6.30
C ASN A 225 -14.25 -21.14 -7.59
N SER A 226 -14.74 -20.71 -8.76
CA SER A 226 -14.40 -21.29 -10.07
C SER A 226 -13.42 -20.38 -10.83
N SER A 227 -12.69 -20.94 -11.78
CA SER A 227 -11.75 -20.13 -12.59
C SER A 227 -12.50 -19.02 -13.36
N VAL A 228 -11.95 -17.81 -13.39
CA VAL A 228 -12.50 -16.74 -14.25
C VAL A 228 -12.50 -17.10 -15.73
N LYS A 229 -11.63 -18.04 -16.16
CA LYS A 229 -11.60 -18.55 -17.54
C LYS A 229 -12.84 -19.39 -17.90
N GLU A 230 -13.51 -19.97 -16.92
CA GLU A 230 -14.79 -20.66 -17.13
C GLU A 230 -15.94 -19.69 -17.34
N ALA A 231 -15.90 -18.55 -16.65
CA ALA A 231 -16.91 -17.49 -16.76
C ALA A 231 -16.73 -16.60 -18.00
N ILE A 232 -15.50 -16.52 -18.55
CA ILE A 232 -15.16 -15.72 -19.73
C ILE A 232 -14.72 -16.64 -20.85
N SER A 233 -15.63 -16.92 -21.78
CA SER A 233 -15.36 -17.83 -22.93
C SER A 233 -14.40 -17.24 -23.96
N ASP A 234 -14.26 -15.92 -24.02
CA ASP A 234 -13.34 -15.20 -24.92
C ASP A 234 -11.93 -15.16 -24.28
N LEU A 235 -11.16 -16.23 -24.48
CA LEU A 235 -9.82 -16.37 -23.89
C LEU A 235 -8.82 -15.38 -24.48
N ASP A 236 -8.99 -14.98 -25.74
CA ASP A 236 -8.12 -13.99 -26.40
C ASP A 236 -8.25 -12.61 -25.75
N TRP A 237 -9.40 -12.30 -25.15
CA TRP A 237 -9.63 -11.06 -24.41
C TRP A 237 -8.60 -10.87 -23.29
N PHE A 238 -8.19 -11.93 -22.60
CA PHE A 238 -7.21 -11.80 -21.52
C PHE A 238 -5.88 -11.24 -22.01
N SER A 239 -5.36 -11.76 -23.12
CA SER A 239 -4.07 -11.34 -23.67
C SER A 239 -4.17 -10.02 -24.45
N ASN A 240 -5.26 -9.82 -25.21
CA ASN A 240 -5.38 -8.69 -26.15
C ASN A 240 -6.01 -7.44 -25.51
N SER A 241 -6.73 -7.59 -24.39
CA SER A 241 -7.46 -6.47 -23.77
C SER A 241 -7.20 -6.35 -22.27
N PHE A 242 -7.38 -7.43 -21.51
CA PHE A 242 -7.30 -7.37 -20.05
C PHE A 242 -5.91 -7.00 -19.56
N ILE A 243 -4.89 -7.77 -19.87
CA ILE A 243 -3.51 -7.51 -19.43
C ILE A 243 -3.04 -6.11 -19.85
N PRO A 244 -3.10 -5.72 -21.14
CA PRO A 244 -2.67 -4.39 -21.57
C PRO A 244 -3.45 -3.27 -20.90
N SER A 245 -4.75 -3.44 -20.67
CA SER A 245 -5.57 -2.41 -20.02
C SER A 245 -5.23 -2.23 -18.55
N VAL A 246 -4.91 -3.31 -17.81
CA VAL A 246 -4.46 -3.19 -16.42
C VAL A 246 -3.10 -2.48 -16.38
N GLN A 247 -2.15 -2.90 -17.21
CA GLN A 247 -0.80 -2.33 -17.31
C GLN A 247 -0.81 -0.84 -17.66
N GLN A 248 -1.72 -0.40 -18.55
CA GLN A 248 -1.81 0.98 -19.01
C GLN A 248 -2.84 1.83 -18.25
N ARG A 249 -3.53 1.27 -17.24
CA ARG A 249 -4.62 1.96 -16.54
C ARG A 249 -4.17 3.26 -15.87
N GLY A 250 -2.97 3.29 -15.32
CA GLY A 250 -2.40 4.49 -14.73
C GLY A 250 -2.30 5.64 -15.72
N LYS A 251 -1.76 5.36 -16.91
CA LYS A 251 -1.66 6.32 -18.01
C LYS A 251 -3.05 6.79 -18.47
N ALA A 252 -3.98 5.87 -18.68
CA ALA A 252 -5.34 6.20 -19.12
C ALA A 252 -6.06 7.13 -18.11
N VAL A 253 -5.83 6.96 -16.80
CA VAL A 253 -6.37 7.87 -15.78
C VAL A 253 -5.73 9.24 -15.88
N ILE A 254 -4.41 9.34 -16.09
CA ILE A 254 -3.71 10.62 -16.27
C ILE A 254 -4.22 11.35 -17.52
N ASP A 255 -4.34 10.63 -18.65
CA ASP A 255 -4.81 11.20 -19.91
C ASP A 255 -6.26 11.75 -19.79
N ALA A 256 -7.13 11.06 -19.03
CA ALA A 256 -8.52 11.47 -18.86
C ALA A 256 -8.72 12.53 -17.75
N ARG A 257 -7.93 12.48 -16.67
CA ARG A 257 -8.14 13.32 -15.49
C ARG A 257 -7.19 14.51 -15.40
N GLY A 258 -6.09 14.47 -16.15
CA GLY A 258 -4.99 15.45 -16.02
C GLY A 258 -4.14 15.27 -14.74
N ALA A 259 -4.38 14.21 -13.97
CA ALA A 259 -3.66 13.91 -12.73
C ALA A 259 -3.61 12.40 -12.46
N SER A 260 -2.65 11.96 -11.65
CA SER A 260 -2.53 10.57 -11.24
C SER A 260 -3.72 10.09 -10.40
N SER A 261 -3.89 8.77 -10.31
CA SER A 261 -4.89 8.15 -9.44
C SER A 261 -4.70 8.60 -7.99
N ALA A 262 -5.76 9.08 -7.36
CA ALA A 262 -5.75 9.50 -5.95
C ALA A 262 -6.67 8.60 -5.12
N THR A 263 -7.98 8.68 -5.33
CA THR A 263 -8.98 7.92 -4.56
C THR A 263 -8.77 6.40 -4.64
N SER A 264 -8.45 5.87 -5.83
CA SER A 264 -8.20 4.43 -5.99
C SER A 264 -6.86 3.99 -5.40
N ALA A 265 -5.83 4.86 -5.43
CA ALA A 265 -4.56 4.60 -4.77
C ALA A 265 -4.71 4.60 -3.25
N ALA A 266 -5.42 5.59 -2.69
CA ALA A 266 -5.77 5.64 -1.28
C ALA A 266 -6.54 4.39 -0.83
N LYS A 267 -7.57 3.97 -1.58
CA LYS A 267 -8.33 2.74 -1.27
C LYS A 267 -7.44 1.50 -1.31
N ALA A 268 -6.54 1.41 -2.30
CA ALA A 268 -5.62 0.28 -2.40
C ALA A 268 -4.61 0.23 -1.24
N ALA A 269 -4.13 1.36 -0.75
CA ALA A 269 -3.31 1.42 0.46
C ALA A 269 -4.08 0.90 1.68
N ILE A 270 -5.32 1.34 1.89
CA ILE A 270 -6.21 0.83 2.94
C ILE A 270 -6.44 -0.68 2.79
N ASP A 271 -6.69 -1.18 1.56
CA ASP A 271 -6.89 -2.62 1.32
C ASP A 271 -5.63 -3.42 1.65
N THR A 272 -4.44 -2.87 1.35
CA THR A 272 -3.17 -3.51 1.71
C THR A 272 -2.99 -3.58 3.22
N ILE A 273 -3.21 -2.46 3.93
CA ILE A 273 -3.12 -2.44 5.40
C ILE A 273 -4.13 -3.42 6.00
N HIS A 274 -5.38 -3.40 5.53
CA HIS A 274 -6.42 -4.32 6.00
C HIS A 274 -6.00 -5.79 5.81
N ALA A 275 -5.43 -6.13 4.64
CA ALA A 275 -4.94 -7.49 4.37
C ALA A 275 -3.75 -7.88 5.27
N CYS A 276 -2.89 -6.92 5.65
CA CYS A 276 -1.77 -7.14 6.55
C CYS A 276 -2.18 -7.26 8.04
N GLU A 277 -3.26 -6.61 8.44
CA GLU A 277 -3.75 -6.61 9.83
C GLU A 277 -4.75 -7.75 10.13
N ASN A 278 -5.27 -8.40 9.10
CA ASN A 278 -6.27 -9.46 9.27
C ASN A 278 -5.81 -10.75 8.61
N PRO A 279 -6.05 -11.92 9.24
CA PRO A 279 -5.76 -13.21 8.64
C PRO A 279 -6.46 -13.35 7.28
N THR A 280 -5.72 -13.82 6.29
CA THR A 280 -6.26 -14.09 4.96
C THR A 280 -7.25 -15.25 5.01
N LEU A 281 -8.39 -15.11 4.35
CA LEU A 281 -9.39 -16.17 4.28
C LEU A 281 -8.80 -17.41 3.59
N SER A 282 -9.19 -18.59 4.08
CA SER A 282 -8.72 -19.86 3.50
C SER A 282 -9.03 -19.91 2.00
N GLY A 283 -8.01 -20.19 1.22
CA GLY A 283 -8.12 -20.30 -0.23
C GLY A 283 -8.08 -18.97 -0.99
N ASP A 284 -7.87 -17.82 -0.32
CA ASP A 284 -7.65 -16.53 -0.97
C ASP A 284 -6.20 -16.04 -0.79
N CYS A 285 -5.87 -14.92 -1.39
CA CYS A 285 -4.59 -14.21 -1.26
C CYS A 285 -4.79 -12.72 -1.49
N PHE A 286 -3.79 -11.93 -1.10
CA PHE A 286 -3.70 -10.53 -1.49
C PHE A 286 -2.40 -10.25 -2.25
N SER A 287 -2.32 -9.11 -2.92
CA SER A 287 -1.18 -8.74 -3.74
C SER A 287 -0.42 -7.56 -3.13
N ALA A 288 0.85 -7.76 -2.81
CA ALA A 288 1.82 -6.72 -2.54
C ALA A 288 3.21 -7.19 -2.99
N ALA A 289 4.15 -6.27 -3.17
CA ALA A 289 5.53 -6.64 -3.46
C ALA A 289 6.34 -6.64 -2.17
N ILE A 290 7.02 -7.75 -1.91
CA ILE A 290 7.91 -7.94 -0.76
C ILE A 290 9.26 -8.50 -1.21
N MET A 291 10.22 -8.57 -0.27
CA MET A 291 11.52 -9.18 -0.53
C MET A 291 11.36 -10.63 -0.98
N SER A 292 11.94 -10.94 -2.13
CA SER A 292 12.02 -12.31 -2.62
C SER A 292 12.94 -13.16 -1.74
N ASP A 293 12.47 -14.36 -1.42
CA ASP A 293 13.19 -15.42 -0.76
C ASP A 293 13.49 -16.62 -1.69
N GLY A 294 13.51 -16.36 -3.00
CA GLY A 294 13.68 -17.37 -4.06
C GLY A 294 12.40 -18.03 -4.55
N ALA A 295 11.23 -17.65 -3.98
CA ALA A 295 9.94 -18.19 -4.43
C ALA A 295 9.70 -17.92 -5.93
N TYR A 296 9.13 -18.88 -6.63
CA TYR A 296 8.82 -18.82 -8.07
C TYR A 296 10.03 -18.51 -8.96
N ASP A 297 11.22 -18.94 -8.56
CA ASP A 297 12.50 -18.69 -9.25
C ASP A 297 12.85 -17.20 -9.39
N VAL A 298 12.22 -16.33 -8.58
CA VAL A 298 12.58 -14.91 -8.50
C VAL A 298 13.84 -14.76 -7.65
N PRO A 299 14.92 -14.15 -8.16
CA PRO A 299 16.15 -14.01 -7.41
C PRO A 299 15.94 -13.32 -6.06
N GLU A 300 16.64 -13.80 -5.03
CA GLU A 300 16.68 -13.14 -3.73
C GLU A 300 17.22 -11.70 -3.84
N GLY A 301 16.80 -10.84 -2.92
CA GLY A 301 17.26 -9.46 -2.88
C GLY A 301 16.56 -8.53 -3.89
N LEU A 302 15.37 -8.91 -4.36
CA LEU A 302 14.46 -8.07 -5.15
C LEU A 302 13.13 -7.88 -4.39
N ILE A 303 12.59 -6.69 -4.39
CA ILE A 303 11.19 -6.45 -3.97
C ILE A 303 10.31 -6.74 -5.18
N CYS A 304 9.56 -7.83 -5.13
CA CYS A 304 8.76 -8.34 -6.24
C CYS A 304 7.32 -8.62 -5.80
N GLY A 305 6.35 -8.38 -6.68
CA GLY A 305 4.94 -8.70 -6.46
C GLY A 305 4.70 -10.20 -6.40
N PHE A 306 4.02 -10.65 -5.35
CA PHE A 306 3.70 -12.05 -5.06
C PHE A 306 2.26 -12.21 -4.56
N PRO A 307 1.70 -13.44 -4.61
CA PRO A 307 0.55 -13.83 -3.83
C PRO A 307 0.95 -13.94 -2.36
N LEU A 308 0.31 -13.17 -1.50
CA LEU A 308 0.60 -13.13 -0.08
C LEU A 308 -0.59 -13.59 0.75
N MET A 309 -0.29 -14.10 1.94
CA MET A 309 -1.26 -14.36 2.98
C MET A 309 -0.77 -13.81 4.32
N THR A 310 -1.70 -13.36 5.13
CA THR A 310 -1.45 -13.03 6.54
C THR A 310 -1.96 -14.18 7.40
N LEU A 311 -1.07 -14.75 8.21
CA LEU A 311 -1.39 -15.82 9.15
C LEU A 311 -2.16 -15.27 10.37
N SER A 312 -2.78 -16.16 11.15
CA SER A 312 -3.41 -15.79 12.42
C SER A 312 -2.46 -15.17 13.45
N THR A 313 -1.17 -15.36 13.27
CA THR A 313 -0.09 -14.73 14.05
C THR A 313 0.22 -13.30 13.64
N GLY A 314 -0.35 -12.81 12.54
CA GLY A 314 -0.02 -11.52 11.93
C GLY A 314 1.18 -11.56 10.99
N LYS A 315 1.86 -12.71 10.83
CA LYS A 315 2.99 -12.87 9.90
C LYS A 315 2.50 -12.91 8.46
N ILE A 316 3.17 -12.17 7.58
CA ILE A 316 2.91 -12.17 6.14
C ILE A 316 3.84 -13.17 5.47
N GLU A 317 3.27 -14.04 4.62
CA GLU A 317 4.04 -15.07 3.92
C GLU A 317 3.66 -15.14 2.43
N ILE A 318 4.63 -15.56 1.61
CA ILE A 318 4.40 -15.86 0.18
C ILE A 318 3.68 -17.19 0.06
N ILE A 319 2.55 -17.20 -0.65
CA ILE A 319 1.88 -18.45 -1.05
C ILE A 319 2.71 -19.10 -2.15
N ARG A 320 3.02 -20.40 -2.03
CA ARG A 320 4.00 -21.07 -2.90
C ARG A 320 3.39 -22.12 -3.84
N ASP A 321 2.09 -22.32 -3.77
CA ASP A 321 1.37 -23.40 -4.47
C ASP A 321 0.56 -22.93 -5.68
N LEU A 322 0.68 -21.66 -6.10
CA LEU A 322 0.07 -21.19 -7.31
C LEU A 322 0.87 -21.65 -8.53
N SER A 323 0.17 -22.22 -9.51
CA SER A 323 0.80 -22.63 -10.76
C SER A 323 0.80 -21.49 -11.77
N LEU A 324 1.94 -21.24 -12.40
CA LEU A 324 2.06 -20.32 -13.53
C LEU A 324 2.20 -21.14 -14.82
N SER A 325 1.43 -20.79 -15.84
CA SER A 325 1.62 -21.31 -17.20
C SER A 325 2.97 -20.84 -17.77
N ASP A 326 3.41 -21.42 -18.87
CA ASP A 326 4.63 -20.97 -19.55
C ASP A 326 4.53 -19.49 -19.96
N GLY A 327 3.35 -19.03 -20.40
CA GLY A 327 3.07 -17.62 -20.67
C GLY A 327 3.14 -16.74 -19.42
N GLY A 328 2.63 -17.22 -18.30
CA GLY A 328 2.74 -16.55 -16.99
C GLY A 328 4.18 -16.43 -16.50
N LYS A 329 4.95 -17.53 -16.60
CA LYS A 329 6.39 -17.56 -16.27
C LYS A 329 7.19 -16.60 -17.13
N GLN A 330 6.93 -16.54 -18.44
CA GLN A 330 7.60 -15.61 -19.34
C GLN A 330 7.33 -14.16 -18.97
N ARG A 331 6.08 -13.81 -18.63
CA ARG A 331 5.70 -12.45 -18.18
C ARG A 331 6.35 -12.10 -16.85
N LEU A 332 6.37 -13.02 -15.89
CA LEU A 332 7.06 -12.84 -14.63
C LEU A 332 8.56 -12.60 -14.86
N SER A 333 9.21 -13.44 -15.67
CA SER A 333 10.64 -13.29 -16.00
C SER A 333 10.96 -11.93 -16.63
N GLN A 334 10.10 -11.43 -17.53
CA GLN A 334 10.28 -10.09 -18.11
C GLN A 334 10.21 -9.00 -17.05
N SER A 335 9.25 -9.09 -16.11
CA SER A 335 9.09 -8.10 -15.04
C SER A 335 10.23 -8.20 -14.01
N VAL A 336 10.71 -9.39 -13.72
CA VAL A 336 11.89 -9.64 -12.87
C VAL A 336 13.15 -9.05 -13.49
N GLN A 337 13.33 -9.19 -14.82
CA GLN A 337 14.48 -8.56 -15.48
C GLN A 337 14.48 -7.03 -15.32
N GLU A 338 13.31 -6.40 -15.45
CA GLU A 338 13.21 -4.94 -15.17
C GLU A 338 13.62 -4.60 -13.73
N LEU A 339 13.22 -5.41 -12.73
CA LEU A 339 13.64 -5.21 -11.34
C LEU A 339 15.16 -5.37 -11.15
N ILE A 340 15.80 -6.32 -11.85
CA ILE A 340 17.25 -6.50 -11.84
C ILE A 340 17.96 -5.27 -12.43
N ASP A 341 17.44 -4.77 -13.54
CA ASP A 341 17.98 -3.58 -14.20
C ASP A 341 17.84 -2.33 -13.32
N GLU A 342 16.66 -2.15 -12.67
CA GLU A 342 16.43 -1.07 -11.71
C GLU A 342 17.35 -1.16 -10.49
N LYS A 343 17.50 -2.36 -9.90
CA LYS A 343 18.42 -2.61 -8.79
C LYS A 343 19.86 -2.24 -9.18
N SER A 344 20.29 -2.64 -10.38
CA SER A 344 21.63 -2.31 -10.89
C SER A 344 21.82 -0.81 -11.04
N ALA A 345 20.79 -0.08 -11.47
CA ALA A 345 20.85 1.38 -11.65
C ALA A 345 20.95 2.18 -10.33
N VAL A 346 20.61 1.56 -9.20
CA VAL A 346 20.65 2.16 -7.86
C VAL A 346 21.62 1.46 -6.92
N GLN A 347 22.57 0.69 -7.45
CA GLN A 347 23.51 -0.12 -6.67
C GLN A 347 24.34 0.74 -5.67
N ASP A 348 24.56 2.00 -5.98
CA ASP A 348 25.24 2.97 -5.13
C ASP A 348 24.41 3.46 -3.93
N LEU A 349 23.13 3.11 -3.87
CA LEU A 349 22.19 3.44 -2.80
C LEU A 349 21.81 2.24 -1.91
N LEU A 350 22.31 1.04 -2.26
CA LEU A 350 22.04 -0.22 -1.55
C LEU A 350 23.23 -0.62 -0.59
#